data_9890418c289784645730df78063ca21d
#
_entry.id   9890418c289784645730df78063ca21d
#
_cell.length_a   1.000
_cell.length_b   1.000
_cell.length_c   1.000
_cell.angle_alpha   90.00
_cell.angle_beta   90.00
_cell.angle_gamma   90.00
#
_symmetry.space_group_name_H-M   'P 1'
#
loop_
_entity.id
_entity.type
_entity.pdbx_description
1 polymer ?
#
loop_
_entity_poly.entity_id
_entity_poly.type
_entity_poly.pdbx_seq_one_letter_code
_entity_poly.pdbx_strand_id
1 'polypeptide(L)'
;RKDKTKLSTWMQEYALREYRTFAAGGFNFTELWWQIHKEAATKENYDFIGFDLGEVKPLFSVKTLQNFIKNYYKDKPLEHCIITQGLDRAKSKFLPAQGNQRELYDMKNMCWQIDSSPADVIVRDDETLEPFRPHILSVVDVFSGMGVATLVGKSNSLSLTRLLWKAIDKFGKPDMIKGDNGKDYLSKDFQSLLDSLNISYDAAIAYAGEQKALVERRFGTLQRARLSQMHGHIGNSLAKREMIEQKTPKKERKAKD
;
A
#
# COMPACT_ATOMS: atom_id res chain seq x y z
N ARG A 1 -40.81 4.20 4.75
CA ARG A 1 -40.60 3.76 6.18
C ARG A 1 -39.41 4.53 6.70
N LYS A 2 -39.64 5.50 7.61
CA LYS A 2 -38.56 6.14 8.38
C LYS A 2 -38.01 5.05 9.30
N ASP A 3 -36.78 4.60 9.03
CA ASP A 3 -36.02 3.75 9.95
C ASP A 3 -35.84 4.53 11.25
N LYS A 4 -36.66 4.23 12.25
CA LYS A 4 -36.43 4.68 13.62
C LYS A 4 -35.16 3.95 14.08
N THR A 5 -34.03 4.63 14.03
CA THR A 5 -32.82 4.15 14.66
C THR A 5 -33.12 3.90 16.14
N LYS A 6 -32.88 2.68 16.62
CA LYS A 6 -33.03 2.31 18.04
C LYS A 6 -32.00 3.03 18.95
N LEU A 7 -31.13 3.85 18.39
CA LEU A 7 -30.11 4.60 19.12
C LEU A 7 -30.64 6.01 19.42
N SER A 8 -30.63 6.40 20.70
CA SER A 8 -30.92 7.76 21.11
C SER A 8 -29.86 8.74 20.57
N THR A 9 -30.16 10.03 20.57
CA THR A 9 -29.26 11.07 20.00
C THR A 9 -27.86 11.02 20.64
N TRP A 10 -27.82 10.97 21.99
CA TRP A 10 -26.53 10.91 22.69
C TRP A 10 -25.72 9.63 22.38
N MET A 11 -26.39 8.47 22.20
CA MET A 11 -25.74 7.22 21.82
C MET A 11 -25.10 7.34 20.43
N GLN A 12 -25.79 8.00 19.49
CA GLN A 12 -25.27 8.27 18.15
C GLN A 12 -24.03 9.17 18.18
N GLU A 13 -24.10 10.27 18.95
CA GLU A 13 -22.98 11.19 19.12
C GLU A 13 -21.77 10.52 19.80
N TYR A 14 -22.03 9.76 20.87
CA TYR A 14 -20.99 8.98 21.54
C TYR A 14 -20.32 7.99 20.59
N ALA A 15 -21.12 7.21 19.86
CA ALA A 15 -20.60 6.22 18.91
C ALA A 15 -19.75 6.86 17.80
N LEU A 16 -20.17 8.00 17.26
CA LEU A 16 -19.43 8.71 16.23
C LEU A 16 -18.12 9.30 16.76
N ARG A 17 -18.13 9.84 17.97
CA ARG A 17 -16.93 10.38 18.63
C ARG A 17 -15.89 9.29 18.84
N GLU A 18 -16.27 8.17 19.45
CA GLU A 18 -15.36 7.05 19.70
C GLU A 18 -14.87 6.42 18.41
N TYR A 19 -15.75 6.27 17.42
CA TYR A 19 -15.34 5.76 16.11
C TYR A 19 -14.30 6.65 15.43
N ARG A 20 -14.49 7.97 15.43
CA ARG A 20 -13.53 8.93 14.86
C ARG A 20 -12.16 8.87 15.54
N THR A 21 -12.16 8.63 16.85
CA THR A 21 -10.92 8.60 17.64
C THR A 21 -10.10 7.32 17.39
N PHE A 22 -10.77 6.17 17.28
CA PHE A 22 -10.09 4.87 17.34
C PHE A 22 -10.18 4.01 16.08
N ALA A 23 -10.85 4.46 15.00
CA ALA A 23 -11.05 3.64 13.79
C ALA A 23 -9.77 3.32 13.02
N ALA A 24 -8.70 4.09 13.19
CA ALA A 24 -7.46 3.96 12.40
C ALA A 24 -6.66 2.65 12.64
N GLY A 25 -6.90 1.92 13.71
CA GLY A 25 -6.15 0.71 14.07
C GLY A 25 -6.94 -0.61 14.02
N GLY A 26 -8.18 -0.53 13.53
CA GLY A 26 -9.15 -1.60 13.70
C GLY A 26 -10.07 -1.31 14.90
N PHE A 27 -11.37 -1.26 14.64
CA PHE A 27 -12.35 -0.81 15.62
C PHE A 27 -13.12 -1.98 16.23
N ASN A 28 -13.13 -2.05 17.59
CA ASN A 28 -13.89 -3.05 18.31
C ASN A 28 -15.32 -2.58 18.61
N PHE A 29 -16.28 -2.96 17.77
CA PHE A 29 -17.69 -2.61 17.95
C PHE A 29 -18.34 -3.24 19.18
N THR A 30 -17.83 -4.38 19.63
CA THR A 30 -18.35 -5.03 20.84
C THR A 30 -17.97 -4.21 22.08
N GLU A 31 -16.74 -3.72 22.14
CA GLU A 31 -16.30 -2.86 23.23
C GLU A 31 -17.10 -1.56 23.29
N LEU A 32 -17.27 -0.89 22.15
CA LEU A 32 -18.09 0.32 22.07
C LEU A 32 -19.54 0.05 22.49
N TRP A 33 -20.10 -1.09 22.11
CA TRP A 33 -21.43 -1.50 22.48
C TRP A 33 -21.58 -1.66 24.01
N TRP A 34 -20.60 -2.27 24.68
CA TRP A 34 -20.54 -2.36 26.14
C TRP A 34 -20.45 -0.97 26.80
N GLN A 35 -19.58 -0.11 26.30
CA GLN A 35 -19.41 1.25 26.83
C GLN A 35 -20.70 2.06 26.74
N ILE A 36 -21.44 1.99 25.63
CA ILE A 36 -22.72 2.68 25.47
C ILE A 36 -23.75 2.16 26.47
N HIS A 37 -23.84 0.85 26.70
CA HIS A 37 -24.75 0.26 27.70
C HIS A 37 -24.38 0.68 29.15
N LYS A 38 -23.09 0.77 29.45
CA LYS A 38 -22.57 1.28 30.72
C LYS A 38 -22.95 2.76 30.94
N GLU A 39 -22.76 3.60 29.93
CA GLU A 39 -23.16 5.01 29.99
C GLU A 39 -24.69 5.19 30.09
N ALA A 40 -25.48 4.28 29.52
CA ALA A 40 -26.93 4.31 29.61
C ALA A 40 -27.44 4.10 31.05
N ALA A 41 -26.68 3.41 31.89
CA ALA A 41 -27.02 3.29 33.32
C ALA A 41 -27.10 4.66 33.99
N THR A 42 -26.18 5.58 33.66
CA THR A 42 -26.17 6.93 34.24
C THR A 42 -27.17 7.88 33.55
N LYS A 43 -27.31 7.76 32.23
CA LYS A 43 -28.10 8.73 31.45
C LYS A 43 -29.56 8.39 31.30
N GLU A 44 -29.92 7.10 31.31
CA GLU A 44 -31.27 6.60 31.04
C GLU A 44 -31.78 5.65 32.15
N ASN A 45 -31.09 5.55 33.30
CA ASN A 45 -31.37 4.61 34.37
C ASN A 45 -31.49 3.16 33.90
N TYR A 46 -30.70 2.78 32.90
CA TYR A 46 -30.66 1.41 32.38
C TYR A 46 -30.02 0.48 33.40
N ASP A 47 -30.62 -0.67 33.66
CA ASP A 47 -30.04 -1.70 34.54
C ASP A 47 -28.89 -2.41 33.87
N PHE A 48 -27.71 -1.82 33.97
CA PHE A 48 -26.49 -2.36 33.41
C PHE A 48 -26.00 -3.62 34.13
N ILE A 49 -26.26 -3.74 35.43
CA ILE A 49 -25.88 -4.91 36.23
C ILE A 49 -26.69 -6.13 35.77
N GLY A 50 -28.00 -6.00 35.68
CA GLY A 50 -28.87 -7.06 35.17
C GLY A 50 -28.55 -7.42 33.72
N PHE A 51 -28.13 -6.45 32.90
CA PHE A 51 -27.66 -6.68 31.54
C PHE A 51 -26.34 -7.50 31.51
N ASP A 52 -25.37 -7.16 32.33
CA ASP A 52 -24.09 -7.87 32.44
C ASP A 52 -24.28 -9.32 32.94
N LEU A 53 -25.24 -9.52 33.82
CA LEU A 53 -25.63 -10.87 34.31
C LEU A 53 -26.51 -11.65 33.32
N GLY A 54 -26.92 -11.04 32.21
CA GLY A 54 -27.78 -11.66 31.21
C GLY A 54 -29.29 -11.68 31.57
N GLU A 55 -29.68 -11.01 32.62
CA GLU A 55 -31.08 -10.91 33.11
C GLU A 55 -31.90 -9.86 32.36
N VAL A 56 -31.22 -8.79 31.88
CA VAL A 56 -31.81 -7.69 31.14
C VAL A 56 -31.37 -7.73 29.68
N LYS A 57 -32.31 -7.52 28.75
CA LYS A 57 -32.04 -7.49 27.32
C LYS A 57 -31.25 -6.23 26.92
N PRO A 58 -30.31 -6.34 25.98
CA PRO A 58 -29.59 -5.18 25.46
C PRO A 58 -30.54 -4.18 24.79
N LEU A 59 -30.27 -2.87 24.95
CA LEU A 59 -31.02 -1.79 24.31
C LEU A 59 -31.02 -1.94 22.77
N PHE A 60 -29.91 -2.40 22.24
CA PHE A 60 -29.73 -2.67 20.79
C PHE A 60 -28.61 -3.69 20.59
N SER A 61 -28.53 -4.27 19.39
CA SER A 61 -27.47 -5.24 19.06
C SER A 61 -26.21 -4.55 18.53
N VAL A 62 -25.06 -5.22 18.64
CA VAL A 62 -23.79 -4.79 18.00
C VAL A 62 -23.99 -4.53 16.50
N LYS A 63 -24.83 -5.34 15.84
CA LYS A 63 -25.16 -5.17 14.42
C LYS A 63 -25.88 -3.87 14.13
N THR A 64 -26.74 -3.41 15.03
CA THR A 64 -27.42 -2.10 14.92
C THR A 64 -26.41 -0.97 14.94
N LEU A 65 -25.41 -1.03 15.83
CA LEU A 65 -24.33 -0.05 15.90
C LEU A 65 -23.47 -0.05 14.63
N GLN A 66 -23.07 -1.23 14.15
CA GLN A 66 -22.34 -1.37 12.90
C GLN A 66 -23.09 -0.76 11.70
N ASN A 67 -24.39 -1.07 11.60
CA ASN A 67 -25.24 -0.54 10.53
C ASN A 67 -25.41 0.99 10.64
N PHE A 68 -25.52 1.51 11.86
CA PHE A 68 -25.58 2.96 12.07
C PHE A 68 -24.31 3.65 11.55
N ILE A 69 -23.12 3.21 11.96
CA ILE A 69 -21.84 3.77 11.51
C ILE A 69 -21.69 3.65 9.99
N LYS A 70 -21.99 2.46 9.43
CA LYS A 70 -21.96 2.23 7.99
C LYS A 70 -22.88 3.17 7.21
N ASN A 71 -24.11 3.37 7.68
CA ASN A 71 -25.08 4.26 7.03
C ASN A 71 -24.68 5.72 7.16
N TYR A 72 -24.14 6.13 8.31
CA TYR A 72 -23.67 7.51 8.53
C TYR A 72 -22.55 7.90 7.56
N TYR A 73 -21.62 6.98 7.27
CA TYR A 73 -20.49 7.23 6.36
C TYR A 73 -20.76 6.83 4.91
N LYS A 74 -21.96 6.32 4.60
CA LYS A 74 -22.30 5.88 3.22
C LYS A 74 -22.10 6.99 2.20
N ASP A 75 -22.57 8.19 2.52
CA ASP A 75 -22.49 9.37 1.65
C ASP A 75 -21.28 10.26 1.96
N LYS A 76 -20.35 9.79 2.81
CA LYS A 76 -19.14 10.48 3.26
C LYS A 76 -17.89 9.61 3.11
N PRO A 77 -17.64 9.02 1.92
CA PRO A 77 -16.55 8.06 1.73
C PRO A 77 -15.16 8.67 1.94
N LEU A 78 -14.97 9.94 1.62
CA LEU A 78 -13.71 10.67 1.85
C LEU A 78 -13.42 10.82 3.35
N GLU A 79 -14.40 11.32 4.13
CA GLU A 79 -14.27 11.47 5.58
C GLU A 79 -13.99 10.11 6.24
N HIS A 80 -14.72 9.07 5.86
CA HIS A 80 -14.49 7.71 6.34
C HIS A 80 -13.08 7.19 6.03
N CYS A 81 -12.59 7.45 4.83
CA CYS A 81 -11.23 7.06 4.45
C CYS A 81 -10.16 7.81 5.27
N ILE A 82 -10.35 9.11 5.52
CA ILE A 82 -9.44 9.91 6.35
C ILE A 82 -9.35 9.33 7.77
N ILE A 83 -10.49 9.02 8.37
CA ILE A 83 -10.59 8.50 9.74
C ILE A 83 -9.97 7.10 9.86
N THR A 84 -10.21 6.22 8.89
CA THR A 84 -9.79 4.82 8.96
C THR A 84 -8.40 4.55 8.39
N GLN A 85 -7.94 5.33 7.42
CA GLN A 85 -6.73 5.07 6.64
C GLN A 85 -5.74 6.24 6.58
N GLY A 86 -6.14 7.39 7.13
CA GLY A 86 -5.33 8.60 7.13
C GLY A 86 -5.50 9.47 5.88
N LEU A 87 -5.02 10.72 6.00
CA LEU A 87 -5.20 11.76 5.00
C LEU A 87 -4.49 11.43 3.67
N ASP A 88 -3.27 10.89 3.73
CA ASP A 88 -2.48 10.63 2.53
C ASP A 88 -3.11 9.54 1.66
N ARG A 89 -3.65 8.50 2.32
CA ARG A 89 -4.38 7.44 1.60
C ARG A 89 -5.71 7.93 1.04
N ALA A 90 -6.38 8.82 1.75
CA ALA A 90 -7.59 9.47 1.26
C ALA A 90 -7.30 10.35 0.04
N LYS A 91 -6.23 11.16 0.07
CA LYS A 91 -5.77 11.92 -1.09
C LYS A 91 -5.50 11.02 -2.30
N SER A 92 -4.70 9.97 -2.12
CA SER A 92 -4.39 9.01 -3.19
C SER A 92 -5.62 8.33 -3.80
N LYS A 93 -6.68 8.12 -3.00
CA LYS A 93 -7.89 7.43 -3.44
C LYS A 93 -8.94 8.32 -4.09
N PHE A 94 -9.07 9.56 -3.61
CA PHE A 94 -10.19 10.45 -3.97
C PHE A 94 -9.76 11.67 -4.78
N LEU A 95 -8.49 12.07 -4.74
CA LEU A 95 -8.01 13.10 -5.65
C LEU A 95 -7.66 12.44 -6.98
N PRO A 96 -8.25 12.88 -8.10
CA PRO A 96 -7.85 12.40 -9.41
C PRO A 96 -6.40 12.79 -9.67
N ALA A 97 -5.62 11.86 -10.22
CA ALA A 97 -4.31 12.18 -10.76
C ALA A 97 -4.50 13.23 -11.87
N GLN A 98 -4.07 14.46 -11.61
CA GLN A 98 -4.18 15.53 -12.59
C GLN A 98 -2.91 15.59 -13.43
N GLY A 99 -3.07 15.62 -14.75
CA GLY A 99 -2.01 15.79 -15.71
C GLY A 99 -1.25 14.49 -16.06
N ASN A 100 -0.40 14.63 -17.06
CA ASN A 100 0.54 13.59 -17.46
C ASN A 100 1.93 14.01 -16.99
N GLN A 101 2.61 13.21 -16.19
CA GLN A 101 3.96 13.54 -15.72
C GLN A 101 4.96 13.85 -16.86
N ARG A 102 4.71 13.29 -18.04
CA ARG A 102 5.53 13.57 -19.22
C ARG A 102 5.43 15.01 -19.69
N GLU A 103 4.33 15.69 -19.39
CA GLU A 103 4.12 17.11 -19.75
C GLU A 103 4.95 18.06 -18.86
N LEU A 104 5.46 17.56 -17.72
CA LEU A 104 6.35 18.31 -16.83
C LEU A 104 7.80 18.34 -17.32
N TYR A 105 8.14 17.49 -18.26
CA TYR A 105 9.50 17.33 -18.77
C TYR A 105 9.47 17.27 -20.29
N ASP A 106 10.14 18.18 -20.94
CA ASP A 106 10.08 18.40 -22.39
C ASP A 106 11.25 17.76 -23.16
N MET A 107 12.23 17.20 -22.45
CA MET A 107 13.34 16.47 -23.06
C MET A 107 13.79 15.26 -22.24
N LYS A 108 14.52 14.35 -22.89
CA LYS A 108 15.12 13.17 -22.26
C LYS A 108 16.15 13.59 -21.18
N ASN A 109 16.26 12.75 -20.17
CA ASN A 109 17.22 12.89 -19.07
C ASN A 109 16.95 14.07 -18.11
N MET A 110 15.87 14.82 -18.25
CA MET A 110 15.50 15.81 -17.22
C MET A 110 15.11 15.16 -15.91
N CYS A 111 14.33 14.09 -15.97
CA CYS A 111 13.90 13.36 -14.78
C CYS A 111 13.82 11.87 -15.04
N TRP A 112 14.46 11.09 -14.16
CA TRP A 112 14.28 9.65 -14.12
C TRP A 112 13.48 9.24 -12.89
N GLN A 113 12.64 8.22 -13.03
CA GLN A 113 12.01 7.53 -11.91
C GLN A 113 12.76 6.25 -11.60
N ILE A 114 13.13 6.04 -10.34
CA ILE A 114 13.79 4.82 -9.86
C ILE A 114 12.94 4.16 -8.78
N ASP A 115 12.78 2.84 -8.86
CA ASP A 115 12.03 2.10 -7.85
C ASP A 115 12.44 0.63 -7.82
N SER A 116 12.03 -0.07 -6.75
CA SER A 116 12.26 -1.49 -6.54
C SER A 116 10.94 -2.22 -6.24
N SER A 117 10.80 -3.42 -6.76
CA SER A 117 9.65 -4.28 -6.48
C SER A 117 10.09 -5.72 -6.32
N PRO A 118 9.54 -6.48 -5.36
CA PRO A 118 9.77 -7.91 -5.31
C PRO A 118 9.29 -8.57 -6.60
N ALA A 119 10.11 -9.42 -7.21
CA ALA A 119 9.70 -10.19 -8.38
C ALA A 119 8.68 -11.26 -8.00
N ASP A 120 7.69 -11.52 -8.87
CA ASP A 120 6.71 -12.60 -8.65
C ASP A 120 7.23 -13.96 -9.11
N VAL A 121 8.49 -14.24 -8.82
CA VAL A 121 9.19 -15.48 -9.14
C VAL A 121 10.11 -15.88 -7.98
N ILE A 122 10.24 -17.18 -7.76
CA ILE A 122 11.28 -17.75 -6.90
C ILE A 122 12.36 -18.30 -7.83
N VAL A 123 13.61 -17.96 -7.56
CA VAL A 123 14.79 -18.47 -8.24
C VAL A 123 15.70 -19.17 -7.23
N ARG A 124 16.66 -19.93 -7.72
CA ARG A 124 17.73 -20.50 -6.88
C ARG A 124 18.99 -19.67 -7.02
N ASP A 125 19.74 -19.60 -5.96
CA ASP A 125 21.09 -19.08 -5.95
C ASP A 125 22.03 -20.10 -6.59
N ASP A 126 22.88 -19.67 -7.51
CA ASP A 126 23.75 -20.57 -8.29
C ASP A 126 24.82 -21.26 -7.42
N GLU A 127 25.20 -20.64 -6.29
CA GLU A 127 26.25 -21.18 -5.42
C GLU A 127 25.67 -22.03 -4.28
N THR A 128 24.63 -21.51 -3.61
CA THR A 128 24.02 -22.15 -2.43
C THR A 128 22.88 -23.09 -2.75
N LEU A 129 22.32 -22.99 -3.96
CA LEU A 129 21.11 -23.68 -4.42
C LEU A 129 19.85 -23.37 -3.57
N GLU A 130 19.94 -22.40 -2.67
CA GLU A 130 18.82 -21.99 -1.84
C GLU A 130 17.80 -21.17 -2.65
N PRO A 131 16.48 -21.45 -2.47
CA PRO A 131 15.45 -20.70 -3.15
C PRO A 131 15.25 -19.33 -2.48
N PHE A 132 15.24 -18.28 -3.28
CA PHE A 132 14.96 -16.93 -2.83
C PHE A 132 14.05 -16.18 -3.81
N ARG A 133 13.45 -15.09 -3.33
CA ARG A 133 12.64 -14.18 -4.13
C ARG A 133 13.46 -12.93 -4.46
N PRO A 134 13.86 -12.72 -5.73
CA PRO A 134 14.65 -11.55 -6.10
C PRO A 134 13.81 -10.27 -6.11
N HIS A 135 14.49 -9.13 -6.20
CA HIS A 135 13.92 -7.83 -6.45
C HIS A 135 14.17 -7.37 -7.88
N ILE A 136 13.18 -6.71 -8.48
CA ILE A 136 13.36 -5.98 -9.73
C ILE A 136 13.72 -4.56 -9.33
N LEU A 137 14.88 -4.07 -9.75
CA LEU A 137 15.20 -2.64 -9.73
C LEU A 137 14.98 -2.08 -11.12
N SER A 138 14.35 -0.93 -11.23
CA SER A 138 14.13 -0.28 -12.53
C SER A 138 14.32 1.22 -12.43
N VAL A 139 14.88 1.79 -13.48
CA VAL A 139 14.95 3.22 -13.73
C VAL A 139 14.32 3.51 -15.09
N VAL A 140 13.53 4.59 -15.16
CA VAL A 140 12.80 4.99 -16.36
C VAL A 140 12.92 6.49 -16.55
N ASP A 141 13.30 6.92 -17.74
CA ASP A 141 13.24 8.32 -18.14
C ASP A 141 11.77 8.74 -18.34
N VAL A 142 11.37 9.84 -17.67
CA VAL A 142 9.96 10.25 -17.63
C VAL A 142 9.48 10.71 -19.00
N PHE A 143 10.30 11.44 -19.75
CA PHE A 143 9.94 11.96 -21.06
C PHE A 143 9.80 10.85 -22.10
N SER A 144 10.85 10.05 -22.30
CA SER A 144 10.88 9.05 -23.36
C SER A 144 10.18 7.73 -22.99
N GLY A 145 10.06 7.43 -21.69
CA GLY A 145 9.61 6.13 -21.18
C GLY A 145 10.63 5.03 -21.36
N MET A 146 11.83 5.32 -21.86
CA MET A 146 12.93 4.37 -21.95
C MET A 146 13.51 4.07 -20.56
N GLY A 147 14.07 2.90 -20.37
CA GLY A 147 14.66 2.57 -19.08
C GLY A 147 15.38 1.25 -19.04
N VAL A 148 16.01 0.99 -17.91
CA VAL A 148 16.72 -0.25 -17.60
C VAL A 148 16.05 -0.91 -16.39
N ALA A 149 15.97 -2.24 -16.43
CA ALA A 149 15.61 -3.04 -15.26
C ALA A 149 16.65 -4.13 -15.05
N THR A 150 16.86 -4.53 -13.81
CA THR A 150 17.73 -5.62 -13.42
C THR A 150 17.12 -6.42 -12.29
N LEU A 151 17.41 -7.71 -12.22
CA LEU A 151 17.08 -8.56 -11.07
C LEU A 151 18.27 -8.57 -10.11
N VAL A 152 18.00 -8.46 -8.83
CA VAL A 152 19.00 -8.49 -7.77
C VAL A 152 18.49 -9.35 -6.61
N GLY A 153 19.38 -9.98 -5.88
CA GLY A 153 19.00 -10.76 -4.70
C GLY A 153 18.38 -9.89 -3.60
N LYS A 154 18.95 -8.71 -3.36
CA LYS A 154 18.46 -7.70 -2.42
C LYS A 154 18.49 -6.32 -3.04
N SER A 155 17.46 -5.50 -2.79
CA SER A 155 17.54 -4.06 -2.99
C SER A 155 18.42 -3.47 -1.90
N ASN A 156 19.48 -2.78 -2.27
CA ASN A 156 20.38 -2.04 -1.38
C ASN A 156 21.09 -0.92 -2.16
N SER A 157 21.82 -0.05 -1.46
CA SER A 157 22.52 1.08 -2.08
C SER A 157 23.49 0.66 -3.21
N LEU A 158 24.18 -0.45 -3.06
CA LEU A 158 25.10 -0.96 -4.07
C LEU A 158 24.37 -1.41 -5.35
N SER A 159 23.24 -2.11 -5.20
CA SER A 159 22.44 -2.52 -6.37
C SER A 159 21.80 -1.32 -7.06
N LEU A 160 21.38 -0.29 -6.33
CA LEU A 160 20.89 0.98 -6.89
C LEU A 160 22.02 1.69 -7.66
N THR A 161 23.22 1.75 -7.10
CA THR A 161 24.41 2.32 -7.75
C THR A 161 24.72 1.60 -9.06
N ARG A 162 24.72 0.27 -9.05
CA ARG A 162 24.97 -0.54 -10.28
C ARG A 162 23.90 -0.32 -11.35
N LEU A 163 22.63 -0.23 -10.94
CA LEU A 163 21.53 0.08 -11.86
C LEU A 163 21.71 1.47 -12.47
N LEU A 164 22.04 2.47 -11.65
CA LEU A 164 22.25 3.84 -12.10
C LEU A 164 23.38 3.93 -13.11
N TRP A 165 24.54 3.34 -12.83
CA TRP A 165 25.66 3.29 -13.78
C TRP A 165 25.29 2.64 -15.11
N LYS A 166 24.59 1.50 -15.07
CA LYS A 166 24.10 0.81 -16.26
C LYS A 166 23.14 1.68 -17.08
N ALA A 167 22.34 2.51 -16.42
CA ALA A 167 21.43 3.40 -17.10
C ALA A 167 22.15 4.63 -17.68
N ILE A 168 23.10 5.20 -16.95
CA ILE A 168 23.92 6.35 -17.40
C ILE A 168 24.75 5.97 -18.63
N ASP A 169 25.38 4.81 -18.60
CA ASP A 169 26.16 4.28 -19.73
C ASP A 169 25.30 4.16 -21.00
N LYS A 170 24.04 3.77 -20.84
CA LYS A 170 23.13 3.54 -21.96
C LYS A 170 22.43 4.78 -22.48
N PHE A 171 22.05 5.70 -21.60
CA PHE A 171 21.14 6.80 -21.93
C PHE A 171 21.72 8.20 -21.67
N GLY A 172 22.88 8.28 -21.05
CA GLY A 172 23.44 9.53 -20.54
C GLY A 172 22.96 9.83 -19.11
N LYS A 173 23.46 10.91 -18.53
CA LYS A 173 23.22 11.31 -17.15
C LYS A 173 21.88 12.07 -17.04
N PRO A 174 21.04 11.81 -16.01
CA PRO A 174 19.87 12.62 -15.74
C PRO A 174 20.23 13.87 -14.92
N ASP A 175 19.37 14.89 -14.97
CA ASP A 175 19.48 16.05 -14.10
C ASP A 175 18.89 15.76 -12.71
N MET A 176 17.82 14.96 -12.67
CA MET A 176 17.11 14.62 -11.45
C MET A 176 16.65 13.17 -11.44
N ILE A 177 16.62 12.58 -10.24
CA ILE A 177 16.03 11.24 -9.99
C ILE A 177 14.90 11.40 -8.97
N LYS A 178 13.72 10.85 -9.30
CA LYS A 178 12.60 10.64 -8.37
C LYS A 178 12.61 9.19 -7.88
N GLY A 179 12.67 9.00 -6.58
CA GLY A 179 12.70 7.68 -5.96
C GLY A 179 11.89 7.62 -4.67
N ASP A 180 12.00 6.48 -3.97
CA ASP A 180 11.32 6.28 -2.70
C ASP A 180 12.11 6.89 -1.51
N ASN A 181 11.42 7.08 -0.37
CA ASN A 181 12.03 7.48 0.91
C ASN A 181 12.68 6.30 1.66
N GLY A 182 12.90 5.16 1.00
CA GLY A 182 13.51 3.98 1.60
C GLY A 182 14.96 4.22 2.03
N LYS A 183 15.40 3.52 3.08
CA LYS A 183 16.76 3.66 3.64
C LYS A 183 17.88 3.48 2.61
N ASP A 184 17.66 2.64 1.62
CA ASP A 184 18.65 2.34 0.56
C ASP A 184 18.83 3.55 -0.36
N TYR A 185 17.75 4.24 -0.69
CA TYR A 185 17.75 5.45 -1.53
C TYR A 185 18.33 6.67 -0.79
N LEU A 186 18.10 6.77 0.52
CA LEU A 186 18.60 7.84 1.36
C LEU A 186 19.93 7.51 2.04
N SER A 187 20.56 6.40 1.67
CA SER A 187 21.87 6.02 2.20
C SER A 187 22.94 7.04 1.82
N LYS A 188 23.89 7.29 2.74
CA LYS A 188 24.99 8.23 2.50
C LYS A 188 25.76 7.91 1.22
N ASP A 189 26.01 6.62 0.97
CA ASP A 189 26.77 6.19 -0.22
C ASP A 189 26.05 6.55 -1.53
N PHE A 190 24.73 6.28 -1.60
CA PHE A 190 23.95 6.58 -2.79
C PHE A 190 23.76 8.07 -2.99
N GLN A 191 23.47 8.83 -1.91
CA GLN A 191 23.34 10.30 -2.00
C GLN A 191 24.68 10.96 -2.37
N SER A 192 25.80 10.54 -1.77
CA SER A 192 27.13 11.06 -2.14
C SER A 192 27.51 10.78 -3.59
N LEU A 193 27.07 9.64 -4.13
CA LEU A 193 27.24 9.35 -5.57
C LEU A 193 26.42 10.33 -6.41
N LEU A 194 25.14 10.57 -6.08
CA LEU A 194 24.30 11.51 -6.82
C LEU A 194 24.87 12.92 -6.78
N ASP A 195 25.32 13.38 -5.62
CA ASP A 195 25.97 14.67 -5.45
C ASP A 195 27.24 14.79 -6.29
N SER A 196 28.10 13.75 -6.30
CA SER A 196 29.33 13.71 -7.11
C SER A 196 29.06 13.78 -8.62
N LEU A 197 27.91 13.24 -9.04
CA LEU A 197 27.45 13.29 -10.43
C LEU A 197 26.63 14.56 -10.73
N ASN A 198 26.40 15.42 -9.76
CA ASN A 198 25.53 16.57 -9.87
C ASN A 198 24.12 16.18 -10.36
N ILE A 199 23.52 15.16 -9.72
CA ILE A 199 22.16 14.68 -9.96
C ILE A 199 21.32 15.01 -8.73
N SER A 200 20.24 15.75 -8.89
CA SER A 200 19.33 16.05 -7.79
C SER A 200 18.45 14.84 -7.45
N TYR A 201 18.14 14.65 -6.18
CA TYR A 201 17.22 13.58 -5.72
C TYR A 201 15.95 14.16 -5.14
N ASP A 202 14.80 13.79 -5.72
CA ASP A 202 13.48 14.18 -5.25
C ASP A 202 12.78 12.92 -4.69
N ALA A 203 12.62 12.90 -3.38
CA ALA A 203 11.98 11.79 -2.70
C ALA A 203 10.46 11.87 -2.86
N ALA A 204 9.85 10.86 -3.46
CA ALA A 204 8.41 10.80 -3.68
C ALA A 204 7.66 10.87 -2.34
N ILE A 205 6.58 11.66 -2.31
CA ILE A 205 5.70 11.74 -1.15
C ILE A 205 5.08 10.36 -0.92
N ALA A 206 5.06 9.91 0.33
CA ALA A 206 4.45 8.63 0.71
C ALA A 206 3.01 8.56 0.19
N TYR A 207 2.63 7.42 -0.38
CA TYR A 207 1.30 7.14 -0.97
C TYR A 207 0.91 7.98 -2.21
N ALA A 208 1.79 8.77 -2.80
CA ALA A 208 1.56 9.46 -4.07
C ALA A 208 2.00 8.59 -5.26
N GLY A 209 1.25 7.51 -5.52
CA GLY A 209 1.55 6.53 -6.59
C GLY A 209 1.63 7.16 -7.99
N GLU A 210 0.90 8.26 -8.22
CA GLU A 210 1.01 9.03 -9.46
C GLU A 210 2.44 9.54 -9.74
N GLN A 211 3.23 9.81 -8.71
CA GLN A 211 4.61 10.32 -8.86
C GLN A 211 5.58 9.26 -9.41
N LYS A 212 5.23 7.97 -9.33
CA LYS A 212 6.04 6.84 -9.82
C LYS A 212 5.30 5.95 -10.82
N ALA A 213 4.20 6.43 -11.38
CA ALA A 213 3.31 5.66 -12.25
C ALA A 213 4.01 4.99 -13.45
N LEU A 214 5.07 5.61 -13.99
CA LEU A 214 5.80 5.07 -15.15
C LEU A 214 6.64 3.85 -14.76
N VAL A 215 7.40 3.92 -13.68
CA VAL A 215 8.22 2.79 -13.22
C VAL A 215 7.34 1.66 -12.68
N GLU A 216 6.24 1.96 -11.99
CA GLU A 216 5.26 0.96 -11.54
C GLU A 216 4.60 0.24 -12.72
N ARG A 217 4.21 0.97 -13.78
CA ARG A 217 3.69 0.37 -15.02
C ARG A 217 4.71 -0.58 -15.65
N ARG A 218 5.99 -0.24 -15.61
CA ARG A 218 7.07 -1.08 -16.12
C ARG A 218 7.19 -2.37 -15.33
N PHE A 219 7.12 -2.33 -13.99
CA PHE A 219 7.06 -3.56 -13.19
C PHE A 219 5.88 -4.44 -13.58
N GLY A 220 4.68 -3.87 -13.69
CA GLY A 220 3.50 -4.60 -14.12
C GLY A 220 3.68 -5.25 -15.50
N THR A 221 4.36 -4.61 -16.44
CA THR A 221 4.65 -5.17 -17.76
C THR A 221 5.67 -6.31 -17.68
N LEU A 222 6.77 -6.12 -16.94
CA LEU A 222 7.79 -7.17 -16.74
C LEU A 222 7.21 -8.41 -16.05
N GLN A 223 6.44 -8.19 -14.98
CA GLN A 223 5.78 -9.26 -14.23
C GLN A 223 4.84 -10.08 -15.14
N ARG A 224 3.97 -9.40 -15.89
CA ARG A 224 3.00 -10.07 -16.76
C ARG A 224 3.59 -10.67 -18.01
N ALA A 225 4.51 -9.98 -18.69
CA ALA A 225 5.00 -10.39 -20.00
C ALA A 225 6.16 -11.37 -19.94
N ARG A 226 6.94 -11.39 -18.85
CA ARG A 226 8.13 -12.21 -18.73
C ARG A 226 8.08 -13.16 -17.54
N LEU A 227 7.95 -12.64 -16.31
CA LEU A 227 8.06 -13.46 -15.11
C LEU A 227 6.88 -14.43 -14.95
N SER A 228 5.70 -14.10 -15.48
CA SER A 228 4.54 -15.00 -15.44
C SER A 228 4.73 -16.30 -16.23
N GLN A 229 5.71 -16.35 -17.13
CA GLN A 229 6.03 -17.54 -17.95
C GLN A 229 7.19 -18.38 -17.38
N MET A 230 7.81 -17.93 -16.29
CA MET A 230 8.89 -18.65 -15.64
C MET A 230 8.36 -19.74 -14.70
N HIS A 231 9.08 -20.87 -14.62
CA HIS A 231 8.69 -21.99 -13.77
C HIS A 231 8.51 -21.62 -12.29
N GLY A 232 9.36 -20.77 -11.76
CA GLY A 232 9.27 -20.28 -10.37
C GLY A 232 8.20 -19.21 -10.11
N HIS A 233 7.29 -18.92 -11.07
CA HIS A 233 6.27 -17.87 -10.91
C HIS A 233 5.31 -18.17 -9.77
N ILE A 234 5.11 -17.19 -8.87
CA ILE A 234 4.27 -17.32 -7.66
C ILE A 234 2.95 -16.54 -7.70
N GLY A 235 2.71 -15.76 -8.77
CA GLY A 235 1.53 -14.90 -8.88
C GLY A 235 1.63 -13.59 -8.12
N ASN A 236 0.94 -12.57 -8.61
CA ASN A 236 0.98 -11.20 -8.13
C ASN A 236 -0.15 -10.85 -7.13
N SER A 237 -1.00 -11.80 -6.77
CA SER A 237 -2.07 -11.63 -5.78
C SER A 237 -2.29 -12.92 -5.00
N LEU A 238 -2.88 -12.82 -3.81
CA LEU A 238 -3.20 -14.00 -2.98
C LEU A 238 -4.04 -15.03 -3.75
N ALA A 239 -5.11 -14.59 -4.42
CA ALA A 239 -5.96 -15.47 -5.20
C ALA A 239 -5.19 -16.19 -6.33
N LYS A 240 -4.29 -15.49 -7.04
CA LYS A 240 -3.46 -16.14 -8.07
C LYS A 240 -2.43 -17.08 -7.47
N ARG A 241 -1.87 -16.77 -6.32
CA ARG A 241 -0.95 -17.67 -5.60
C ARG A 241 -1.66 -18.97 -5.20
N GLU A 242 -2.84 -18.86 -4.61
CA GLU A 242 -3.66 -20.02 -4.27
C GLU A 242 -3.99 -20.88 -5.49
N MET A 243 -4.39 -20.27 -6.60
CA MET A 243 -4.64 -21.01 -7.86
C MET A 243 -3.39 -21.72 -8.40
N ILE A 244 -2.22 -21.08 -8.34
CA ILE A 244 -0.96 -21.68 -8.77
C ILE A 244 -0.55 -22.80 -7.80
N GLU A 245 -0.76 -22.62 -6.49
CA GLU A 245 -0.46 -23.60 -5.47
C GLU A 245 -1.37 -24.85 -5.54
N GLN A 246 -2.63 -24.67 -5.91
CA GLN A 246 -3.55 -25.79 -6.18
C GLN A 246 -3.16 -26.58 -7.42
N LYS A 247 -2.68 -25.92 -8.47
CA LYS A 247 -2.28 -26.57 -9.75
C LYS A 247 -0.92 -27.24 -9.67
N THR A 248 0.02 -26.67 -8.92
CA THR A 248 1.40 -27.17 -8.84
C THR A 248 1.91 -27.02 -7.42
N PRO A 249 1.89 -28.10 -6.61
CA PRO A 249 2.36 -28.10 -5.24
C PRO A 249 3.78 -27.54 -5.09
N LYS A 250 4.02 -26.83 -3.98
CA LYS A 250 5.29 -26.11 -3.72
C LYS A 250 6.54 -26.99 -3.82
N LYS A 251 6.40 -28.28 -3.51
CA LYS A 251 7.46 -29.31 -3.64
C LYS A 251 7.85 -29.58 -5.09
N GLU A 252 6.86 -29.64 -6.00
CA GLU A 252 7.13 -29.91 -7.44
C GLU A 252 7.69 -28.70 -8.15
N ARG A 253 7.35 -27.46 -7.71
CA ARG A 253 7.94 -26.22 -8.22
C ARG A 253 9.41 -26.10 -7.84
N LYS A 254 9.76 -26.53 -6.62
CA LYS A 254 11.16 -26.55 -6.15
C LYS A 254 12.02 -27.65 -6.80
N ALA A 255 11.42 -28.67 -7.39
CA ALA A 255 12.11 -29.79 -7.99
C ALA A 255 12.42 -29.61 -9.49
N LYS A 256 11.83 -28.60 -10.15
CA LYS A 256 12.01 -28.34 -11.59
C LYS A 256 12.94 -27.17 -11.89
N ASP A 257 13.39 -26.45 -10.86
CA ASP A 257 14.35 -25.35 -10.92
C ASP A 257 15.72 -25.83 -10.45
#